data_f6cf303dede1d2a9ae04044a46defefd
#
_entry.id   f6cf303dede1d2a9ae04044a46defefd
#
_cell.length_a   1.000
_cell.length_b   1.000
_cell.length_c   1.000
_cell.angle_alpha   90.00
_cell.angle_beta   90.00
_cell.angle_gamma   90.00
#
_symmetry.space_group_name_H-M   'P 1'
#
loop_
_entity.id
_entity.type
_entity.pdbx_description
1 polymer ?
#
loop_
_entity_poly.entity_id
_entity_poly.type
_entity_poly.pdbx_seq_one_letter_code
_entity_poly.pdbx_strand_id
1 'polypeptide(L)'
;MSPLKTRVAVIPGDGIGPQVVREAVRVLERVRETHGVELELTHFDWGAEKFLREGVSLPAGALEMLSNEFNAILAGAFGDPRVPSNQHAEDILLGMRRGLDLYINLRPVRLLDSRLTPLRNRKVEDIDFVVFRENTEGAYCGAGGFLKKGTADEIATQEELNTRRGVERIIIAAFEYAQAQGRKRVTMADKSNVQRFGGDLWQRVFKEVAADYPELEANHQYVDAMAMFMVLDPAQYDVIVSNNLFGDILTDLGAAIQGGLGLAASGNIHPGRVSLFEPVHGSAPAIAGQGIANPVGAILTSAMMLEYLGNRKASQAIEKAVRESILHDETTRDLGGTLSTEQAGTAICQRLVS
;
A
#
# COMPACT_ATOMS: atom_id res chain seq x y z
N MET A 1 -30.19 14.64 12.21
CA MET A 1 -29.34 13.50 12.58
C MET A 1 -27.91 13.99 12.50
N SER A 2 -27.14 13.92 13.59
CA SER A 2 -25.69 14.19 13.50
C SER A 2 -25.10 13.24 12.46
N PRO A 3 -24.21 13.70 11.59
CA PRO A 3 -23.52 12.79 10.66
C PRO A 3 -22.85 11.67 11.46
N LEU A 4 -23.01 10.44 11.02
CA LEU A 4 -22.34 9.30 11.63
C LEU A 4 -20.84 9.56 11.53
N LYS A 5 -20.16 9.66 12.68
CA LYS A 5 -18.70 9.83 12.73
C LYS A 5 -18.01 8.62 12.09
N THR A 6 -17.09 8.86 11.20
CA THR A 6 -16.25 7.81 10.61
C THR A 6 -15.21 7.36 11.63
N ARG A 7 -15.29 6.11 12.06
CA ARG A 7 -14.37 5.54 13.07
C ARG A 7 -13.16 4.91 12.39
N VAL A 8 -11.97 5.34 12.80
CA VAL A 8 -10.68 4.86 12.26
C VAL A 8 -9.85 4.26 13.39
N ALA A 9 -9.44 3.01 13.22
CA ALA A 9 -8.46 2.37 14.10
C ALA A 9 -7.05 2.81 13.66
N VAL A 10 -6.26 3.32 14.60
CA VAL A 10 -4.87 3.76 14.35
C VAL A 10 -3.91 2.78 15.03
N ILE A 11 -3.07 2.11 14.24
CA ILE A 11 -2.10 1.11 14.70
C ILE A 11 -0.70 1.56 14.27
N PRO A 12 0.03 2.32 15.08
CA PRO A 12 1.32 2.89 14.68
C PRO A 12 2.40 1.87 14.32
N GLY A 13 2.35 0.67 14.91
CA GLY A 13 3.34 -0.40 14.67
C GLY A 13 4.71 -0.12 15.27
N ASP A 14 5.78 -0.43 14.52
CA ASP A 14 7.15 -0.52 15.00
C ASP A 14 8.10 0.46 14.31
N GLY A 15 9.28 0.61 14.87
CA GLY A 15 10.39 1.36 14.28
C GLY A 15 10.04 2.82 13.98
N ILE A 16 10.05 3.21 12.71
CA ILE A 16 9.64 4.56 12.28
C ILE A 16 8.12 4.73 12.25
N GLY A 17 7.34 3.64 12.30
CA GLY A 17 5.87 3.66 12.22
C GLY A 17 5.23 4.68 13.16
N PRO A 18 5.52 4.67 14.49
CA PRO A 18 4.97 5.65 15.43
C PRO A 18 5.27 7.10 15.07
N GLN A 19 6.43 7.38 14.46
CA GLN A 19 6.82 8.75 14.09
C GLN A 19 6.02 9.23 12.88
N VAL A 20 5.96 8.43 11.82
CA VAL A 20 5.29 8.81 10.56
C VAL A 20 3.77 8.82 10.69
N VAL A 21 3.19 7.87 11.46
CA VAL A 21 1.75 7.83 11.74
C VAL A 21 1.32 9.02 12.60
N ARG A 22 2.14 9.46 13.56
CA ARG A 22 1.86 10.68 14.33
C ARG A 22 1.68 11.89 13.42
N GLU A 23 2.53 12.05 12.40
CA GLU A 23 2.40 13.17 11.45
C GLU A 23 1.18 13.01 10.55
N ALA A 24 0.86 11.77 10.13
CA ALA A 24 -0.37 11.48 9.40
C ALA A 24 -1.63 11.81 10.23
N VAL A 25 -1.66 11.47 11.52
CA VAL A 25 -2.74 11.82 12.44
C VAL A 25 -2.87 13.34 12.60
N ARG A 26 -1.76 14.07 12.75
CA ARG A 26 -1.77 15.54 12.80
C ARG A 26 -2.40 16.17 11.55
N VAL A 27 -2.08 15.62 10.38
CA VAL A 27 -2.69 16.05 9.11
C VAL A 27 -4.19 15.74 9.08
N LEU A 28 -4.62 14.57 9.56
CA LEU A 28 -6.04 14.21 9.68
C LEU A 28 -6.79 15.14 10.65
N GLU A 29 -6.19 15.49 11.78
CA GLU A 29 -6.77 16.44 12.74
C GLU A 29 -6.90 17.84 12.12
N ARG A 30 -5.90 18.27 11.36
CA ARG A 30 -5.95 19.56 10.64
C ARG A 30 -7.04 19.57 9.59
N VAL A 31 -7.23 18.48 8.84
CA VAL A 31 -8.29 18.35 7.84
C VAL A 31 -9.68 18.33 8.49
N ARG A 32 -9.84 17.76 9.69
CA ARG A 32 -11.10 17.88 10.45
C ARG A 32 -11.49 19.34 10.69
N GLU A 33 -10.53 20.17 11.06
CA GLU A 33 -10.75 21.59 11.33
C GLU A 33 -11.06 22.39 10.05
N THR A 34 -10.29 22.11 8.97
CA THR A 34 -10.33 22.96 7.75
C THR A 34 -11.36 22.49 6.71
N HIS A 35 -11.71 21.19 6.69
CA HIS A 35 -12.57 20.61 5.67
C HIS A 35 -13.83 19.93 6.26
N GLY A 36 -14.03 20.01 7.57
CA GLY A 36 -15.25 19.51 8.23
C GLY A 36 -15.42 17.98 8.15
N VAL A 37 -14.32 17.23 8.09
CA VAL A 37 -14.37 15.76 8.05
C VAL A 37 -14.60 15.23 9.47
N GLU A 38 -15.70 14.50 9.69
CA GLU A 38 -16.04 13.91 10.98
C GLU A 38 -15.31 12.56 11.18
N LEU A 39 -14.16 12.59 11.88
CA LEU A 39 -13.35 11.41 12.20
C LEU A 39 -13.31 11.18 13.72
N GLU A 40 -13.37 9.92 14.13
CA GLU A 40 -13.05 9.43 15.45
C GLU A 40 -11.88 8.46 15.37
N LEU A 41 -10.74 8.83 15.96
CA LEU A 41 -9.49 8.06 15.90
C LEU A 41 -9.33 7.28 17.21
N THR A 42 -9.20 5.95 17.12
CA THR A 42 -8.93 5.07 18.26
C THR A 42 -7.56 4.43 18.09
N HIS A 43 -6.66 4.64 19.04
CA HIS A 43 -5.29 4.16 18.99
C HIS A 43 -5.12 2.81 19.65
N PHE A 44 -4.36 1.91 18.99
CA PHE A 44 -4.00 0.58 19.49
C PHE A 44 -2.48 0.45 19.57
N ASP A 45 -1.99 -0.19 20.64
CA ASP A 45 -0.55 -0.43 20.90
C ASP A 45 -0.02 -1.72 20.27
N TRP A 46 -0.64 -2.18 19.18
CA TRP A 46 -0.26 -3.44 18.54
C TRP A 46 1.05 -3.29 17.77
N GLY A 47 2.01 -4.15 18.09
CA GLY A 47 3.35 -4.14 17.52
C GLY A 47 4.32 -4.96 18.38
N ALA A 48 5.61 -4.80 18.12
CA ALA A 48 6.68 -5.53 18.77
C ALA A 48 6.73 -5.32 20.29
N GLU A 49 6.52 -4.09 20.77
CA GLU A 49 6.54 -3.80 22.21
C GLU A 49 5.46 -4.57 22.96
N LYS A 50 4.24 -4.62 22.43
CA LYS A 50 3.17 -5.43 23.00
C LYS A 50 3.50 -6.92 22.96
N PHE A 51 3.99 -7.39 21.82
CA PHE A 51 4.37 -8.79 21.67
C PHE A 51 5.47 -9.20 22.65
N LEU A 52 6.50 -8.39 22.81
CA LEU A 52 7.60 -8.67 23.75
C LEU A 52 7.15 -8.62 25.22
N ARG A 53 6.17 -7.80 25.54
CA ARG A 53 5.62 -7.66 26.90
C ARG A 53 4.63 -8.76 27.25
N GLU A 54 3.76 -9.13 26.31
CA GLU A 54 2.57 -9.97 26.57
C GLU A 54 2.56 -11.31 25.79
N GLY A 55 3.45 -11.48 24.80
CA GLY A 55 3.44 -12.65 23.91
C GLY A 55 2.26 -12.70 22.93
N VAL A 56 1.56 -11.57 22.73
CA VAL A 56 0.35 -11.47 21.91
C VAL A 56 0.55 -10.46 20.78
N SER A 57 0.44 -10.91 19.54
CA SER A 57 0.50 -10.07 18.34
C SER A 57 -0.84 -9.35 18.10
N LEU A 58 -1.91 -10.14 17.92
CA LEU A 58 -3.29 -9.65 17.82
C LEU A 58 -4.11 -10.21 18.98
N PRO A 59 -4.81 -9.38 19.77
CA PRO A 59 -5.71 -9.87 20.82
C PRO A 59 -6.84 -10.73 20.25
N ALA A 60 -7.35 -11.67 21.07
CA ALA A 60 -8.53 -12.45 20.70
C ALA A 60 -9.72 -11.52 20.41
N GLY A 61 -10.45 -11.78 19.33
CA GLY A 61 -11.56 -10.94 18.87
C GLY A 61 -11.18 -9.64 18.15
N ALA A 62 -9.87 -9.34 17.99
CA ALA A 62 -9.42 -8.11 17.36
C ALA A 62 -9.98 -7.92 15.93
N LEU A 63 -10.00 -8.95 15.11
CA LEU A 63 -10.51 -8.89 13.74
C LEU A 63 -12.02 -8.62 13.70
N GLU A 64 -12.77 -9.26 14.59
CA GLU A 64 -14.21 -9.06 14.72
C GLU A 64 -14.52 -7.63 15.17
N MET A 65 -13.82 -7.12 16.18
CA MET A 65 -13.92 -5.73 16.63
C MET A 65 -13.61 -4.74 15.51
N LEU A 66 -12.48 -4.93 14.78
CA LEU A 66 -12.12 -4.07 13.66
C LEU A 66 -13.20 -4.06 12.57
N SER A 67 -13.74 -5.23 12.25
CA SER A 67 -14.78 -5.37 11.22
C SER A 67 -16.10 -4.71 11.61
N ASN A 68 -16.50 -4.80 12.90
CA ASN A 68 -17.80 -4.37 13.35
C ASN A 68 -17.83 -2.91 13.83
N GLU A 69 -16.71 -2.39 14.30
CA GLU A 69 -16.67 -1.09 14.97
C GLU A 69 -15.97 0.01 14.17
N PHE A 70 -15.19 -0.31 13.14
CA PHE A 70 -14.42 0.66 12.39
C PHE A 70 -14.76 0.68 10.92
N ASN A 71 -14.58 1.86 10.30
CA ASN A 71 -14.75 2.06 8.87
C ASN A 71 -13.44 1.88 8.09
N ALA A 72 -12.32 2.19 8.75
CA ALA A 72 -10.98 2.01 8.20
C ALA A 72 -9.94 1.79 9.31
N ILE A 73 -8.79 1.27 8.90
CA ILE A 73 -7.60 1.09 9.75
C ILE A 73 -6.47 1.89 9.11
N LEU A 74 -5.84 2.79 9.88
CA LEU A 74 -4.60 3.46 9.50
C LEU A 74 -3.47 2.78 10.27
N ALA A 75 -2.60 2.09 9.57
CA ALA A 75 -1.45 1.43 10.17
C ALA A 75 -0.14 2.09 9.77
N GLY A 76 0.87 1.91 10.62
CA GLY A 76 2.26 2.21 10.30
C GLY A 76 2.98 0.96 9.79
N ALA A 77 4.27 0.89 10.07
CA ALA A 77 5.09 -0.23 9.66
C ALA A 77 5.25 -1.27 10.77
N PHE A 78 5.41 -2.54 10.40
CA PHE A 78 5.65 -3.61 11.35
C PHE A 78 6.99 -4.30 11.09
N GLY A 79 7.64 -4.71 12.18
CA GLY A 79 8.90 -5.43 12.16
C GLY A 79 9.90 -4.89 13.16
N ASP A 80 10.46 -5.79 13.98
CA ASP A 80 11.47 -5.45 14.99
C ASP A 80 12.49 -6.60 15.08
N PRO A 81 13.81 -6.32 14.96
CA PRO A 81 14.85 -7.34 15.02
C PRO A 81 14.92 -8.09 16.36
N ARG A 82 14.31 -7.57 17.42
CA ARG A 82 14.21 -8.25 18.71
C ARG A 82 13.21 -9.41 18.71
N VAL A 83 12.29 -9.44 17.75
CA VAL A 83 11.31 -10.53 17.62
C VAL A 83 11.81 -11.55 16.60
N PRO A 84 12.05 -12.80 17.00
CA PRO A 84 12.52 -13.83 16.09
C PRO A 84 11.59 -14.00 14.88
N SER A 85 12.16 -14.12 13.68
CA SER A 85 11.44 -14.26 12.40
C SER A 85 10.38 -13.18 12.10
N ASN A 86 10.34 -12.07 12.84
CA ASN A 86 9.30 -11.03 12.74
C ASN A 86 7.85 -11.60 12.87
N GLN A 87 7.67 -12.68 13.64
CA GLN A 87 6.38 -13.38 13.75
C GLN A 87 5.22 -12.43 14.07
N HIS A 88 5.41 -11.46 14.97
CA HIS A 88 4.36 -10.50 15.32
C HIS A 88 3.90 -9.67 14.12
N ALA A 89 4.82 -9.28 13.23
CA ALA A 89 4.50 -8.51 12.03
C ALA A 89 3.69 -9.36 11.04
N GLU A 90 4.06 -10.63 10.87
CA GLU A 90 3.30 -11.60 10.07
C GLU A 90 1.90 -11.80 10.64
N ASP A 91 1.79 -12.08 11.94
CA ASP A 91 0.52 -12.30 12.63
C ASP A 91 -0.42 -11.09 12.51
N ILE A 92 0.09 -9.87 12.68
CA ILE A 92 -0.71 -8.64 12.59
C ILE A 92 -1.09 -8.37 11.12
N LEU A 93 -0.11 -8.25 10.24
CA LEU A 93 -0.35 -7.76 8.89
C LEU A 93 -1.04 -8.80 8.01
N LEU A 94 -0.47 -10.02 7.92
CA LEU A 94 -1.10 -11.09 7.15
C LEU A 94 -2.37 -11.61 7.84
N GLY A 95 -2.42 -11.56 9.19
CA GLY A 95 -3.62 -11.85 9.95
C GLY A 95 -4.78 -10.95 9.57
N MET A 96 -4.57 -9.61 9.51
CA MET A 96 -5.59 -8.66 9.06
C MET A 96 -5.94 -8.85 7.58
N ARG A 97 -4.95 -9.00 6.69
CA ARG A 97 -5.19 -9.19 5.25
C ARG A 97 -6.07 -10.40 4.96
N ARG A 98 -5.79 -11.53 5.61
CA ARG A 98 -6.56 -12.79 5.44
C ARG A 98 -7.87 -12.75 6.21
N GLY A 99 -7.84 -12.37 7.48
CA GLY A 99 -9.01 -12.43 8.36
C GLY A 99 -10.10 -11.42 8.00
N LEU A 100 -9.74 -10.28 7.43
CA LEU A 100 -10.68 -9.28 6.91
C LEU A 100 -10.90 -9.43 5.39
N ASP A 101 -10.30 -10.43 4.76
CA ASP A 101 -10.35 -10.70 3.32
C ASP A 101 -10.01 -9.47 2.46
N LEU A 102 -8.93 -8.76 2.81
CA LEU A 102 -8.46 -7.55 2.13
C LEU A 102 -7.75 -7.91 0.83
N TYR A 103 -8.51 -8.32 -0.18
CA TYR A 103 -7.98 -8.97 -1.37
C TYR A 103 -7.34 -8.03 -2.40
N ILE A 104 -7.60 -6.73 -2.31
CA ILE A 104 -6.98 -5.72 -3.17
C ILE A 104 -5.84 -5.05 -2.39
N ASN A 105 -4.61 -5.18 -2.84
CA ASN A 105 -3.55 -4.26 -2.43
C ASN A 105 -3.37 -3.21 -3.53
N LEU A 106 -3.87 -2.02 -3.26
CA LEU A 106 -3.87 -0.87 -4.17
C LEU A 106 -2.64 -0.01 -3.90
N ARG A 107 -1.77 0.16 -4.88
CA ARG A 107 -0.53 0.94 -4.76
C ARG A 107 -0.40 1.95 -5.91
N PRO A 108 -0.72 3.23 -5.70
CA PRO A 108 -0.46 4.29 -6.67
C PRO A 108 1.05 4.53 -6.82
N VAL A 109 1.47 4.76 -8.05
CA VAL A 109 2.82 5.20 -8.39
C VAL A 109 2.67 6.52 -9.12
N ARG A 110 2.94 7.62 -8.42
CA ARG A 110 2.76 8.99 -8.94
C ARG A 110 3.99 9.84 -8.67
N LEU A 111 4.59 10.37 -9.70
CA LEU A 111 5.67 11.33 -9.57
C LEU A 111 5.11 12.69 -9.16
N LEU A 112 5.53 13.21 -8.02
CA LEU A 112 5.05 14.49 -7.49
C LEU A 112 5.86 15.69 -8.00
N ASP A 113 7.14 15.48 -8.31
CA ASP A 113 8.06 16.47 -8.88
C ASP A 113 9.11 15.73 -9.73
N SER A 114 9.43 16.25 -10.91
CA SER A 114 10.38 15.65 -11.85
C SER A 114 11.80 15.48 -11.27
N ARG A 115 12.17 16.23 -10.24
CA ARG A 115 13.45 16.12 -9.54
C ARG A 115 13.60 14.85 -8.71
N LEU A 116 12.49 14.21 -8.34
CA LEU A 116 12.46 13.04 -7.45
C LEU A 116 12.76 11.72 -8.16
N THR A 117 12.46 11.64 -9.46
CA THR A 117 12.70 10.40 -10.20
C THR A 117 14.17 10.21 -10.54
N PRO A 118 14.73 8.99 -10.38
CA PRO A 118 16.06 8.66 -10.87
C PRO A 118 16.12 8.51 -12.39
N LEU A 119 14.97 8.50 -13.08
CA LEU A 119 14.90 8.34 -14.51
C LEU A 119 15.22 9.66 -15.24
N ARG A 120 16.00 9.58 -16.31
CA ARG A 120 16.40 10.76 -17.08
C ARG A 120 15.26 11.27 -17.97
N ASN A 121 15.12 12.61 -18.04
CA ASN A 121 14.21 13.29 -18.97
C ASN A 121 12.73 12.86 -18.81
N ARG A 122 12.28 12.64 -17.56
CA ARG A 122 10.89 12.32 -17.26
C ARG A 122 10.18 13.54 -16.66
N LYS A 123 8.93 13.71 -17.07
CA LYS A 123 8.01 14.69 -16.52
C LYS A 123 7.11 14.02 -15.49
N VAL A 124 6.41 14.83 -14.72
CA VAL A 124 5.46 14.36 -13.69
C VAL A 124 4.38 13.44 -14.30
N GLU A 125 3.86 13.82 -15.47
CA GLU A 125 2.83 13.07 -16.19
C GLU A 125 3.29 11.74 -16.78
N ASP A 126 4.61 11.48 -16.89
CA ASP A 126 5.16 10.24 -17.41
C ASP A 126 5.09 9.08 -16.41
N ILE A 127 4.87 9.38 -15.12
CA ILE A 127 4.80 8.38 -14.05
C ILE A 127 3.53 8.63 -13.24
N ASP A 128 2.41 8.09 -13.73
CA ASP A 128 1.10 8.11 -13.08
C ASP A 128 0.32 6.86 -13.42
N PHE A 129 0.56 5.78 -12.68
CA PHE A 129 -0.16 4.52 -12.82
C PHE A 129 -0.48 3.93 -11.44
N VAL A 130 -1.29 2.89 -11.41
CA VAL A 130 -1.65 2.20 -10.18
C VAL A 130 -1.50 0.69 -10.34
N VAL A 131 -1.08 0.02 -9.28
CA VAL A 131 -0.95 -1.44 -9.25
C VAL A 131 -2.03 -2.04 -8.37
N PHE A 132 -2.81 -2.96 -8.94
CA PHE A 132 -3.74 -3.87 -8.27
C PHE A 132 -3.02 -5.20 -8.04
N ARG A 133 -2.48 -5.38 -6.84
CA ARG A 133 -1.83 -6.59 -6.40
C ARG A 133 -2.86 -7.48 -5.70
N GLU A 134 -3.02 -8.74 -6.13
CA GLU A 134 -3.75 -9.74 -5.35
C GLU A 134 -3.06 -9.88 -3.97
N ASN A 135 -3.83 -9.97 -2.89
CA ASN A 135 -3.29 -9.75 -1.55
C ASN A 135 -3.51 -10.90 -0.56
N THR A 136 -4.20 -11.96 -0.96
CA THR A 136 -4.64 -13.04 -0.06
C THR A 136 -4.14 -14.43 -0.44
N GLU A 137 -3.64 -14.59 -1.65
CA GLU A 137 -3.22 -15.86 -2.25
C GLU A 137 -1.75 -15.80 -2.75
N GLY A 138 -1.41 -16.62 -3.72
CA GLY A 138 -0.11 -16.69 -4.35
C GLY A 138 0.93 -17.39 -3.47
N ALA A 139 2.19 -16.99 -3.62
CA ALA A 139 3.31 -17.52 -2.82
C ALA A 139 3.23 -17.15 -1.34
N TYR A 140 2.40 -16.15 -0.99
CA TYR A 140 2.15 -15.71 0.39
C TYR A 140 1.14 -16.59 1.14
N CYS A 141 0.59 -17.64 0.52
CA CYS A 141 -0.35 -18.56 1.19
C CYS A 141 0.28 -19.34 2.36
N GLY A 142 1.61 -19.39 2.44
CA GLY A 142 2.32 -20.09 3.50
C GLY A 142 2.32 -21.63 3.37
N ALA A 143 1.86 -22.17 2.23
CA ALA A 143 1.88 -23.61 1.96
C ALA A 143 3.26 -24.03 1.46
N GLY A 144 3.79 -25.11 2.06
CA GLY A 144 5.11 -25.63 1.75
C GLY A 144 5.73 -26.38 2.92
N GLY A 145 7.00 -26.74 2.80
CA GLY A 145 7.68 -27.45 3.87
C GLY A 145 9.09 -27.90 3.55
N PHE A 146 9.69 -28.62 4.49
CA PHE A 146 11.03 -29.14 4.37
C PHE A 146 11.03 -30.66 4.57
N LEU A 147 11.86 -31.33 3.77
CA LEU A 147 12.29 -32.70 4.01
C LEU A 147 13.78 -32.73 4.35
N LYS A 148 14.20 -33.54 5.32
CA LYS A 148 15.61 -33.68 5.76
C LYS A 148 16.29 -32.34 6.10
N LYS A 149 15.55 -31.39 6.72
CA LYS A 149 16.06 -30.08 7.07
C LYS A 149 17.38 -30.13 7.83
N GLY A 150 18.36 -29.32 7.42
CA GLY A 150 19.68 -29.26 8.04
C GLY A 150 20.67 -30.33 7.58
N THR A 151 20.35 -31.11 6.54
CA THR A 151 21.26 -32.10 5.94
C THR A 151 21.68 -31.72 4.52
N ALA A 152 22.68 -32.42 3.97
CA ALA A 152 23.10 -32.19 2.57
C ALA A 152 22.00 -32.54 1.54
N ASP A 153 21.04 -33.36 1.92
CA ASP A 153 19.91 -33.81 1.09
C ASP A 153 18.61 -33.06 1.43
N GLU A 154 18.71 -31.87 2.00
CA GLU A 154 17.54 -31.06 2.34
C GLU A 154 16.75 -30.67 1.09
N ILE A 155 15.43 -30.80 1.19
CA ILE A 155 14.47 -30.38 0.17
C ILE A 155 13.55 -29.32 0.79
N ALA A 156 13.39 -28.20 0.13
CA ALA A 156 12.42 -27.15 0.47
C ALA A 156 11.37 -27.05 -0.65
N THR A 157 10.11 -26.97 -0.27
CA THR A 157 9.00 -26.70 -1.21
C THR A 157 8.26 -25.45 -0.78
N GLN A 158 7.82 -24.67 -1.76
CA GLN A 158 6.95 -23.50 -1.58
C GLN A 158 5.87 -23.55 -2.65
N GLU A 159 4.61 -23.59 -2.22
CA GLU A 159 3.47 -23.62 -3.13
C GLU A 159 3.04 -22.19 -3.51
N GLU A 160 2.59 -22.02 -4.75
CA GLU A 160 1.87 -20.83 -5.20
C GLU A 160 0.41 -21.23 -5.45
N LEU A 161 -0.51 -20.69 -4.65
CA LEU A 161 -1.93 -20.98 -4.74
C LEU A 161 -2.63 -19.87 -5.52
N ASN A 162 -3.39 -20.23 -6.54
CA ASN A 162 -4.24 -19.31 -7.29
C ASN A 162 -5.64 -19.93 -7.39
N THR A 163 -6.66 -19.27 -6.82
CA THR A 163 -8.06 -19.69 -7.01
C THR A 163 -8.71 -18.87 -8.11
N ARG A 164 -9.66 -19.45 -8.84
CA ARG A 164 -10.42 -18.69 -9.83
C ARG A 164 -11.08 -17.45 -9.20
N ARG A 165 -11.67 -17.60 -8.01
CA ARG A 165 -12.30 -16.50 -7.29
C ARG A 165 -11.32 -15.38 -6.97
N GLY A 166 -10.12 -15.70 -6.47
CA GLY A 166 -9.09 -14.71 -6.12
C GLY A 166 -8.61 -13.94 -7.35
N VAL A 167 -8.30 -14.67 -8.43
CA VAL A 167 -7.85 -14.09 -9.70
C VAL A 167 -8.94 -13.21 -10.33
N GLU A 168 -10.18 -13.70 -10.39
CA GLU A 168 -11.30 -12.98 -11.03
C GLU A 168 -11.61 -11.66 -10.31
N ARG A 169 -11.76 -11.69 -8.99
CA ARG A 169 -12.13 -10.50 -8.21
C ARG A 169 -11.09 -9.37 -8.27
N ILE A 170 -9.79 -9.69 -8.30
CA ILE A 170 -8.76 -8.66 -8.40
C ILE A 170 -8.69 -8.07 -9.82
N ILE A 171 -8.91 -8.89 -10.86
CA ILE A 171 -8.97 -8.41 -12.23
C ILE A 171 -10.20 -7.51 -12.42
N ILE A 172 -11.38 -7.93 -11.98
CA ILE A 172 -12.60 -7.10 -12.01
C ILE A 172 -12.35 -5.76 -11.31
N ALA A 173 -11.78 -5.76 -10.10
CA ALA A 173 -11.49 -4.54 -9.36
C ALA A 173 -10.57 -3.59 -10.13
N ALA A 174 -9.59 -4.11 -10.87
CA ALA A 174 -8.69 -3.30 -11.70
C ALA A 174 -9.43 -2.65 -12.88
N PHE A 175 -10.31 -3.39 -13.56
CA PHE A 175 -11.13 -2.86 -14.66
C PHE A 175 -12.17 -1.84 -14.18
N GLU A 176 -12.90 -2.13 -13.10
CA GLU A 176 -13.84 -1.19 -12.47
C GLU A 176 -13.16 0.12 -12.06
N TYR A 177 -11.97 0.03 -11.46
CA TYR A 177 -11.19 1.20 -11.13
C TYR A 177 -10.77 1.98 -12.38
N ALA A 178 -10.29 1.31 -13.42
CA ALA A 178 -9.90 1.95 -14.67
C ALA A 178 -11.07 2.74 -15.26
N GLN A 179 -12.25 2.13 -15.33
CA GLN A 179 -13.47 2.78 -15.82
C GLN A 179 -13.88 3.96 -14.94
N ALA A 180 -13.94 3.79 -13.62
CA ALA A 180 -14.36 4.83 -12.67
C ALA A 180 -13.41 6.03 -12.63
N GLN A 181 -12.10 5.82 -12.86
CA GLN A 181 -11.09 6.87 -12.85
C GLN A 181 -10.75 7.41 -14.26
N GLY A 182 -11.47 6.96 -15.30
CA GLY A 182 -11.25 7.40 -16.68
C GLY A 182 -9.87 6.99 -17.23
N ARG A 183 -9.26 5.95 -16.66
CA ARG A 183 -8.05 5.31 -17.19
C ARG A 183 -8.40 4.53 -18.46
N LYS A 184 -7.45 4.35 -19.35
CA LYS A 184 -7.72 3.78 -20.69
C LYS A 184 -7.21 2.36 -20.84
N ARG A 185 -6.25 1.95 -20.02
CA ARG A 185 -5.51 0.71 -20.21
C ARG A 185 -5.39 -0.09 -18.91
N VAL A 186 -5.67 -1.40 -18.99
CA VAL A 186 -5.38 -2.36 -17.93
C VAL A 186 -4.34 -3.36 -18.48
N THR A 187 -3.18 -3.42 -17.83
CA THR A 187 -2.09 -4.33 -18.22
C THR A 187 -1.90 -5.39 -17.14
N MET A 188 -2.08 -6.67 -17.51
CA MET A 188 -1.81 -7.78 -16.60
C MET A 188 -0.33 -8.16 -16.65
N ALA A 189 0.30 -8.29 -15.47
CA ALA A 189 1.66 -8.79 -15.32
C ALA A 189 1.66 -10.21 -14.77
N ASP A 190 2.30 -11.15 -15.48
CA ASP A 190 2.47 -12.53 -15.05
C ASP A 190 3.80 -13.15 -15.52
N LYS A 191 4.00 -14.42 -15.24
CA LYS A 191 5.11 -15.24 -15.77
C LYS A 191 4.56 -16.56 -16.32
N SER A 192 3.49 -16.51 -17.10
CA SER A 192 2.76 -17.67 -17.61
C SER A 192 3.61 -18.59 -18.52
N ASN A 193 4.68 -18.07 -19.11
CA ASN A 193 5.64 -18.89 -19.85
C ASN A 193 6.47 -19.83 -18.95
N VAL A 194 6.47 -19.64 -17.62
CA VAL A 194 7.15 -20.47 -16.61
C VAL A 194 6.15 -21.06 -15.62
N GLN A 195 5.29 -20.24 -15.05
CA GLN A 195 4.23 -20.63 -14.10
C GLN A 195 3.00 -21.13 -14.88
N ARG A 196 3.13 -22.33 -15.45
CA ARG A 196 2.20 -22.86 -16.45
C ARG A 196 0.74 -22.91 -15.99
N PHE A 197 0.47 -23.44 -14.82
CA PHE A 197 -0.92 -23.68 -14.36
C PHE A 197 -1.57 -22.43 -13.78
N GLY A 198 -0.90 -21.73 -12.87
CA GLY A 198 -1.37 -20.44 -12.35
C GLY A 198 -1.48 -19.40 -13.45
N GLY A 199 -0.47 -19.30 -14.33
CA GLY A 199 -0.47 -18.39 -15.46
C GLY A 199 -1.60 -18.67 -16.47
N ASP A 200 -1.91 -19.93 -16.76
CA ASP A 200 -3.07 -20.27 -17.61
C ASP A 200 -4.39 -19.76 -17.01
N LEU A 201 -4.58 -19.95 -15.70
CA LEU A 201 -5.75 -19.43 -15.00
C LEU A 201 -5.86 -17.90 -15.12
N TRP A 202 -4.77 -17.18 -14.82
CA TRP A 202 -4.72 -15.72 -14.94
C TRP A 202 -5.02 -15.24 -16.37
N GLN A 203 -4.41 -15.86 -17.38
CA GLN A 203 -4.61 -15.51 -18.80
C GLN A 203 -6.06 -15.68 -19.25
N ARG A 204 -6.68 -16.81 -18.91
CA ARG A 204 -8.07 -17.09 -19.28
C ARG A 204 -9.04 -16.13 -18.62
N VAL A 205 -8.91 -15.95 -17.29
CA VAL A 205 -9.79 -15.07 -16.53
C VAL A 205 -9.61 -13.61 -16.96
N PHE A 206 -8.37 -13.16 -17.23
CA PHE A 206 -8.14 -11.81 -17.72
C PHE A 206 -8.84 -11.55 -19.06
N LYS A 207 -8.78 -12.49 -20.00
CA LYS A 207 -9.49 -12.38 -21.28
C LYS A 207 -11.01 -12.41 -21.12
N GLU A 208 -11.52 -13.25 -20.23
CA GLU A 208 -12.95 -13.34 -19.94
C GLU A 208 -13.47 -12.00 -19.37
N VAL A 209 -12.82 -11.45 -18.35
CA VAL A 209 -13.22 -10.17 -17.74
C VAL A 209 -13.04 -9.00 -18.71
N ALA A 210 -11.94 -8.95 -19.47
CA ALA A 210 -11.71 -7.88 -20.44
C ALA A 210 -12.82 -7.76 -21.49
N ALA A 211 -13.49 -8.85 -21.83
CA ALA A 211 -14.60 -8.84 -22.79
C ALA A 211 -15.83 -8.04 -22.30
N ASP A 212 -15.97 -7.85 -20.98
CA ASP A 212 -17.04 -7.05 -20.38
C ASP A 212 -16.72 -5.54 -20.36
N TYR A 213 -15.50 -5.14 -20.72
CA TYR A 213 -15.01 -3.76 -20.72
C TYR A 213 -14.42 -3.35 -22.08
N PRO A 214 -15.22 -3.39 -23.17
CA PRO A 214 -14.73 -3.18 -24.55
C PRO A 214 -14.14 -1.78 -24.81
N GLU A 215 -14.41 -0.81 -23.94
CA GLU A 215 -13.88 0.54 -24.02
C GLU A 215 -12.45 0.68 -23.44
N LEU A 216 -11.97 -0.33 -22.72
CA LEU A 216 -10.63 -0.34 -22.12
C LEU A 216 -9.68 -1.21 -22.94
N GLU A 217 -8.46 -0.71 -23.12
CA GLU A 217 -7.39 -1.49 -23.72
C GLU A 217 -6.85 -2.51 -22.71
N ALA A 218 -6.99 -3.80 -23.01
CA ALA A 218 -6.54 -4.90 -22.18
C ALA A 218 -5.24 -5.50 -22.73
N ASN A 219 -4.14 -5.35 -22.00
CA ASN A 219 -2.82 -5.80 -22.40
C ASN A 219 -2.24 -6.84 -21.42
N HIS A 220 -1.30 -7.63 -21.92
CA HIS A 220 -0.51 -8.57 -21.13
C HIS A 220 0.98 -8.34 -21.37
N GLN A 221 1.75 -8.38 -20.29
CA GLN A 221 3.22 -8.40 -20.36
C GLN A 221 3.79 -9.41 -19.36
N TYR A 222 4.88 -10.08 -19.73
CA TYR A 222 5.65 -10.84 -18.74
C TYR A 222 6.30 -9.89 -17.74
N VAL A 223 6.31 -10.28 -16.47
CA VAL A 223 6.76 -9.44 -15.35
C VAL A 223 8.18 -8.89 -15.51
N ASP A 224 9.09 -9.67 -16.09
CA ASP A 224 10.47 -9.23 -16.37
C ASP A 224 10.52 -8.16 -17.48
N ALA A 225 9.72 -8.30 -18.52
CA ALA A 225 9.56 -7.27 -19.53
C ALA A 225 8.89 -6.01 -18.96
N MET A 226 7.87 -6.17 -18.14
CA MET A 226 7.21 -5.05 -17.46
C MET A 226 8.18 -4.28 -16.57
N ALA A 227 8.98 -4.97 -15.74
CA ALA A 227 10.00 -4.33 -14.91
C ALA A 227 10.99 -3.50 -15.73
N MET A 228 11.42 -4.01 -16.89
CA MET A 228 12.28 -3.28 -17.83
C MET A 228 11.55 -2.03 -18.38
N PHE A 229 10.32 -2.18 -18.84
CA PHE A 229 9.56 -1.07 -19.43
C PHE A 229 9.11 -0.02 -18.42
N MET A 230 8.90 -0.38 -17.15
CA MET A 230 8.68 0.60 -16.09
C MET A 230 9.84 1.59 -15.96
N VAL A 231 11.07 1.17 -16.28
CA VAL A 231 12.25 2.05 -16.31
C VAL A 231 12.37 2.78 -17.65
N LEU A 232 12.16 2.08 -18.78
CA LEU A 232 12.38 2.63 -20.11
C LEU A 232 11.26 3.55 -20.56
N ASP A 233 10.01 3.19 -20.28
CA ASP A 233 8.81 3.93 -20.72
C ASP A 233 7.63 3.71 -19.76
N PRO A 234 7.67 4.32 -18.55
CA PRO A 234 6.60 4.18 -17.56
C PRO A 234 5.26 4.77 -18.01
N ALA A 235 5.25 5.72 -18.95
CA ALA A 235 4.05 6.40 -19.45
C ALA A 235 3.07 5.48 -20.21
N GLN A 236 3.51 4.27 -20.57
CA GLN A 236 2.62 3.30 -21.21
C GLN A 236 1.62 2.65 -20.26
N TYR A 237 1.77 2.82 -18.94
CA TYR A 237 0.93 2.16 -17.94
C TYR A 237 -0.12 3.11 -17.36
N ASP A 238 -1.36 2.61 -17.19
CA ASP A 238 -2.42 3.28 -16.44
C ASP A 238 -2.81 2.47 -15.20
N VAL A 239 -3.24 1.21 -15.41
CA VAL A 239 -3.58 0.27 -14.35
C VAL A 239 -2.86 -1.04 -14.63
N ILE A 240 -2.12 -1.52 -13.64
CA ILE A 240 -1.45 -2.82 -13.67
C ILE A 240 -2.18 -3.76 -12.73
N VAL A 241 -2.47 -5.00 -13.16
CA VAL A 241 -2.99 -6.05 -12.29
C VAL A 241 -2.03 -7.24 -12.26
N SER A 242 -1.78 -7.81 -11.08
CA SER A 242 -0.79 -8.88 -10.92
C SER A 242 -1.08 -9.76 -9.70
N ASN A 243 -0.48 -10.97 -9.69
CA ASN A 243 -0.45 -11.82 -8.51
C ASN A 243 0.29 -11.14 -7.34
N ASN A 244 0.20 -11.77 -6.18
CA ASN A 244 0.75 -11.23 -4.95
C ASN A 244 2.27 -10.95 -5.03
N LEU A 245 3.07 -11.93 -5.44
CA LEU A 245 4.53 -11.81 -5.46
C LEU A 245 5.02 -10.80 -6.49
N PHE A 246 4.54 -10.86 -7.71
CA PHE A 246 4.98 -9.94 -8.76
C PHE A 246 4.49 -8.52 -8.51
N GLY A 247 3.26 -8.36 -7.98
CA GLY A 247 2.75 -7.07 -7.57
C GLY A 247 3.61 -6.41 -6.48
N ASP A 248 4.13 -7.19 -5.53
CA ASP A 248 5.07 -6.69 -4.51
C ASP A 248 6.36 -6.14 -5.15
N ILE A 249 7.01 -6.96 -5.98
CA ILE A 249 8.28 -6.58 -6.63
C ILE A 249 8.10 -5.36 -7.54
N LEU A 250 7.05 -5.33 -8.36
CA LEU A 250 6.79 -4.23 -9.29
C LEU A 250 6.48 -2.92 -8.56
N THR A 251 5.84 -2.99 -7.40
CA THR A 251 5.51 -1.77 -6.65
C THR A 251 6.70 -1.19 -5.90
N ASP A 252 7.68 -1.98 -5.51
CA ASP A 252 8.95 -1.48 -4.97
C ASP A 252 9.78 -0.78 -6.06
N LEU A 253 9.78 -1.34 -7.27
CA LEU A 253 10.33 -0.64 -8.44
C LEU A 253 9.55 0.65 -8.73
N GLY A 254 8.21 0.61 -8.68
CA GLY A 254 7.34 1.78 -8.80
C GLY A 254 7.67 2.86 -7.76
N ALA A 255 7.84 2.46 -6.50
CA ALA A 255 8.25 3.37 -5.44
C ALA A 255 9.61 4.02 -5.73
N ALA A 256 10.59 3.26 -6.23
CA ALA A 256 11.90 3.80 -6.59
C ALA A 256 11.81 4.84 -7.72
N ILE A 257 11.03 4.58 -8.77
CA ILE A 257 10.93 5.52 -9.90
C ILE A 257 10.11 6.77 -9.60
N GLN A 258 9.22 6.75 -8.60
CA GLN A 258 8.46 7.95 -8.17
C GLN A 258 9.23 8.82 -7.16
N GLY A 259 10.38 8.38 -6.65
CA GLY A 259 11.20 9.15 -5.71
C GLY A 259 11.50 8.47 -4.38
N GLY A 260 11.12 7.20 -4.20
CA GLY A 260 11.47 6.38 -3.05
C GLY A 260 10.28 5.90 -2.22
N LEU A 261 10.56 4.91 -1.37
CA LEU A 261 9.57 4.29 -0.48
C LEU A 261 8.92 5.28 0.50
N GLY A 262 9.63 6.36 0.87
CA GLY A 262 9.11 7.41 1.74
C GLY A 262 7.92 8.20 1.17
N LEU A 263 7.62 8.03 -0.12
CA LEU A 263 6.47 8.64 -0.81
C LEU A 263 5.35 7.64 -1.11
N ALA A 264 5.55 6.35 -0.87
CA ALA A 264 4.67 5.31 -1.34
C ALA A 264 3.54 5.02 -0.34
N ALA A 265 2.30 5.26 -0.77
CA ALA A 265 1.08 4.92 -0.07
C ALA A 265 0.53 3.56 -0.53
N SER A 266 -0.21 2.88 0.32
CA SER A 266 -0.97 1.68 -0.06
C SER A 266 -2.27 1.51 0.70
N GLY A 267 -3.22 0.81 0.07
CA GLY A 267 -4.45 0.36 0.70
C GLY A 267 -4.66 -1.13 0.50
N ASN A 268 -4.95 -1.83 1.58
CA ASN A 268 -5.41 -3.22 1.56
C ASN A 268 -6.94 -3.18 1.70
N ILE A 269 -7.65 -3.46 0.61
CA ILE A 269 -9.05 -3.08 0.46
C ILE A 269 -9.95 -4.30 0.26
N HIS A 270 -11.07 -4.29 0.95
CA HIS A 270 -12.27 -5.05 0.61
C HIS A 270 -13.40 -4.06 0.38
N PRO A 271 -13.87 -3.86 -0.86
CA PRO A 271 -14.92 -2.89 -1.14
C PRO A 271 -16.16 -3.08 -0.27
N GLY A 272 -16.63 -1.99 0.35
CA GLY A 272 -17.81 -2.01 1.22
C GLY A 272 -17.59 -2.56 2.63
N ARG A 273 -16.34 -2.85 3.04
CA ARG A 273 -15.95 -3.33 4.38
C ARG A 273 -14.81 -2.49 4.95
N VAL A 274 -14.50 -2.74 6.24
CA VAL A 274 -13.29 -2.17 6.84
C VAL A 274 -12.08 -2.50 6.00
N SER A 275 -11.24 -1.50 5.72
CA SER A 275 -10.04 -1.65 4.91
C SER A 275 -8.84 -1.04 5.62
N LEU A 276 -7.66 -1.55 5.34
CA LEU A 276 -6.39 -1.19 5.99
C LEU A 276 -5.56 -0.31 5.05
N PHE A 277 -5.11 0.82 5.55
CA PHE A 277 -4.25 1.76 4.83
C PHE A 277 -2.91 1.88 5.56
N GLU A 278 -1.81 1.66 4.84
CA GLU A 278 -0.46 1.66 5.39
C GLU A 278 0.56 2.19 4.37
N PRO A 279 1.63 2.89 4.80
CA PRO A 279 2.71 3.22 3.89
C PRO A 279 3.43 1.93 3.42
N VAL A 280 4.02 1.97 2.22
CA VAL A 280 4.70 0.79 1.64
C VAL A 280 6.01 0.48 2.36
N HIS A 281 6.67 1.50 2.94
CA HIS A 281 7.95 1.31 3.65
C HIS A 281 7.80 0.44 4.90
N GLY A 282 8.84 -0.33 5.22
CA GLY A 282 8.93 -1.11 6.48
C GLY A 282 9.28 -0.25 7.71
N SER A 283 9.53 -0.92 8.82
CA SER A 283 9.82 -0.30 10.12
C SER A 283 11.16 0.45 10.21
N ALA A 284 12.08 0.23 9.27
CA ALA A 284 13.39 0.88 9.15
C ALA A 284 14.11 1.05 10.52
N PRO A 285 14.41 -0.04 11.23
CA PRO A 285 14.92 0.02 12.61
C PRO A 285 16.24 0.80 12.72
N ALA A 286 17.03 0.87 11.65
CA ALA A 286 18.29 1.61 11.63
C ALA A 286 18.14 3.12 11.84
N ILE A 287 16.99 3.70 11.53
CA ILE A 287 16.72 5.14 11.66
C ILE A 287 15.60 5.45 12.67
N ALA A 288 15.05 4.42 13.31
CA ALA A 288 14.00 4.57 14.31
C ALA A 288 14.48 5.47 15.48
N GLY A 289 13.62 6.39 15.92
CA GLY A 289 13.91 7.32 17.02
C GLY A 289 14.81 8.51 16.65
N GLN A 290 15.36 8.57 15.42
CA GLN A 290 16.25 9.67 15.03
C GLN A 290 15.52 10.91 14.51
N GLY A 291 14.20 10.84 14.30
CA GLY A 291 13.40 11.98 13.82
C GLY A 291 13.68 12.40 12.37
N ILE A 292 14.21 11.48 11.54
CA ILE A 292 14.60 11.76 10.15
C ILE A 292 13.77 10.99 9.11
N ALA A 293 12.86 10.14 9.55
CA ALA A 293 11.98 9.38 8.66
C ALA A 293 11.05 10.31 7.88
N ASN A 294 10.84 10.01 6.60
CA ASN A 294 9.93 10.78 5.75
C ASN A 294 8.46 10.43 6.09
N PRO A 295 7.63 11.39 6.53
CA PRO A 295 6.24 11.10 6.88
C PRO A 295 5.28 11.13 5.69
N VAL A 296 5.74 11.52 4.49
CA VAL A 296 4.89 11.76 3.32
C VAL A 296 4.13 10.50 2.91
N GLY A 297 4.77 9.33 2.91
CA GLY A 297 4.10 8.06 2.60
C GLY A 297 2.91 7.79 3.50
N ALA A 298 3.05 7.98 4.82
CA ALA A 298 1.95 7.82 5.78
C ALA A 298 0.86 8.91 5.61
N ILE A 299 1.24 10.14 5.29
CA ILE A 299 0.32 11.25 5.02
C ILE A 299 -0.48 10.98 3.74
N LEU A 300 0.16 10.55 2.65
CA LEU A 300 -0.52 10.17 1.40
C LEU A 300 -1.41 8.93 1.59
N THR A 301 -1.01 8.01 2.47
CA THR A 301 -1.83 6.88 2.89
C THR A 301 -3.13 7.35 3.57
N SER A 302 -3.04 8.40 4.41
CA SER A 302 -4.22 9.03 5.02
C SER A 302 -5.12 9.70 3.98
N ALA A 303 -4.55 10.33 2.96
CA ALA A 303 -5.32 10.89 1.85
C ALA A 303 -6.08 9.81 1.08
N MET A 304 -5.42 8.69 0.78
CA MET A 304 -6.03 7.53 0.13
C MET A 304 -7.17 6.93 0.98
N MET A 305 -6.98 6.82 2.29
CA MET A 305 -8.02 6.40 3.22
C MET A 305 -9.24 7.33 3.17
N LEU A 306 -9.01 8.64 3.17
CA LEU A 306 -10.10 9.63 3.08
C LEU A 306 -10.85 9.56 1.76
N GLU A 307 -10.16 9.32 0.64
CA GLU A 307 -10.82 9.12 -0.65
C GLU A 307 -11.71 7.88 -0.64
N TYR A 308 -11.20 6.75 -0.11
CA TYR A 308 -11.97 5.53 0.08
C TYR A 308 -13.21 5.73 0.93
N LEU A 309 -13.12 6.55 1.98
CA LEU A 309 -14.22 6.91 2.88
C LEU A 309 -15.16 8.00 2.30
N GLY A 310 -14.99 8.40 1.03
CA GLY A 310 -15.83 9.36 0.33
C GLY A 310 -15.48 10.84 0.59
N ASN A 311 -14.40 11.12 1.30
CA ASN A 311 -13.96 12.49 1.61
C ASN A 311 -12.95 13.02 0.57
N ARG A 312 -13.32 12.95 -0.71
CA ARG A 312 -12.44 13.26 -1.84
C ARG A 312 -11.81 14.66 -1.79
N LYS A 313 -12.57 15.68 -1.37
CA LYS A 313 -12.04 17.06 -1.27
C LYS A 313 -10.90 17.16 -0.25
N ALA A 314 -11.06 16.49 0.89
CA ALA A 314 -10.04 16.45 1.93
C ALA A 314 -8.79 15.66 1.49
N SER A 315 -8.98 14.54 0.80
CA SER A 315 -7.90 13.77 0.17
C SER A 315 -7.09 14.65 -0.79
N GLN A 316 -7.74 15.32 -1.72
CA GLN A 316 -7.10 16.21 -2.69
C GLN A 316 -6.37 17.39 -2.03
N ALA A 317 -6.91 17.94 -0.93
CA ALA A 317 -6.23 18.99 -0.19
C ALA A 317 -4.92 18.51 0.44
N ILE A 318 -4.90 17.29 0.99
CA ILE A 318 -3.66 16.67 1.51
C ILE A 318 -2.65 16.46 0.38
N GLU A 319 -3.06 15.85 -0.73
CA GLU A 319 -2.17 15.60 -1.89
C GLU A 319 -1.57 16.91 -2.42
N LYS A 320 -2.38 17.98 -2.51
CA LYS A 320 -1.93 19.30 -2.90
C LYS A 320 -0.92 19.87 -1.91
N ALA A 321 -1.21 19.82 -0.60
CA ALA A 321 -0.31 20.32 0.44
C ALA A 321 1.05 19.58 0.43
N VAL A 322 1.05 18.26 0.23
CA VAL A 322 2.27 17.46 0.07
C VAL A 322 3.06 17.91 -1.16
N ARG A 323 2.40 18.05 -2.30
CA ARG A 323 3.07 18.48 -3.54
C ARG A 323 3.69 19.87 -3.39
N GLU A 324 2.98 20.82 -2.81
CA GLU A 324 3.48 22.17 -2.57
C GLU A 324 4.67 22.18 -1.59
N SER A 325 4.65 21.34 -0.55
CA SER A 325 5.78 21.17 0.38
C SER A 325 7.05 20.70 -0.35
N ILE A 326 6.90 19.71 -1.24
CA ILE A 326 8.00 19.20 -2.06
C ILE A 326 8.53 20.29 -3.02
N LEU A 327 7.65 21.03 -3.68
CA LEU A 327 8.04 22.12 -4.60
C LEU A 327 8.82 23.26 -3.91
N HIS A 328 8.62 23.45 -2.59
CA HIS A 328 9.33 24.44 -1.79
C HIS A 328 10.53 23.86 -1.02
N ASP A 329 10.98 22.65 -1.36
CA ASP A 329 12.11 21.94 -0.70
C ASP A 329 11.92 21.71 0.82
N GLU A 330 10.65 21.72 1.29
CA GLU A 330 10.31 21.45 2.67
C GLU A 330 10.18 19.93 2.90
N THR A 331 11.29 19.24 2.74
CA THR A 331 11.39 17.78 2.70
C THR A 331 12.46 17.23 3.64
N THR A 332 12.39 15.93 3.88
CA THR A 332 13.39 15.16 4.62
C THR A 332 14.60 14.80 3.76
N ARG A 333 15.64 14.25 4.38
CA ARG A 333 16.95 13.99 3.76
C ARG A 333 16.90 13.06 2.56
N ASP A 334 16.00 12.08 2.57
CA ASP A 334 15.81 11.11 1.47
C ASP A 334 15.33 11.78 0.18
N LEU A 335 14.67 12.94 0.29
CA LEU A 335 14.26 13.76 -0.85
C LEU A 335 15.19 14.98 -1.09
N GLY A 336 16.36 14.99 -0.47
CA GLY A 336 17.35 16.06 -0.62
C GLY A 336 17.13 17.27 0.28
N GLY A 337 16.11 17.27 1.15
CA GLY A 337 15.84 18.33 2.12
C GLY A 337 16.62 18.21 3.41
N THR A 338 16.27 19.03 4.39
CA THR A 338 16.96 19.11 5.70
C THR A 338 16.00 18.99 6.88
N LEU A 339 14.71 18.87 6.63
CA LEU A 339 13.70 18.86 7.69
C LEU A 339 13.70 17.52 8.45
N SER A 340 13.38 17.61 9.74
CA SER A 340 13.01 16.43 10.53
C SER A 340 11.62 15.91 10.13
N THR A 341 11.29 14.70 10.58
CA THR A 341 9.95 14.10 10.41
C THR A 341 8.85 15.06 10.86
N GLU A 342 8.98 15.65 12.03
CA GLU A 342 8.00 16.57 12.62
C GLU A 342 7.92 17.89 11.84
N GLN A 343 9.06 18.45 11.43
CA GLN A 343 9.09 19.68 10.64
C GLN A 343 8.44 19.50 9.28
N ALA A 344 8.68 18.38 8.60
CA ALA A 344 8.02 18.05 7.33
C ALA A 344 6.50 17.91 7.49
N GLY A 345 6.03 17.20 8.54
CA GLY A 345 4.60 17.12 8.87
C GLY A 345 3.99 18.49 9.17
N THR A 346 4.72 19.36 9.90
CA THR A 346 4.28 20.73 10.20
C THR A 346 4.15 21.58 8.94
N ALA A 347 5.12 21.51 8.01
CA ALA A 347 5.07 22.24 6.74
C ALA A 347 3.83 21.84 5.92
N ILE A 348 3.49 20.56 5.86
CA ILE A 348 2.28 20.08 5.19
C ILE A 348 1.01 20.57 5.89
N CYS A 349 0.93 20.51 7.23
CA CYS A 349 -0.21 21.01 7.99
C CYS A 349 -0.46 22.51 7.77
N GLN A 350 0.59 23.33 7.64
CA GLN A 350 0.49 24.76 7.40
C GLN A 350 -0.12 25.10 6.02
N ARG A 351 -0.04 24.19 5.05
CA ARG A 351 -0.63 24.34 3.71
C ARG A 351 -2.09 23.88 3.63
N LEU A 352 -2.58 23.20 4.65
CA LEU A 352 -3.99 22.83 4.75
C LEU A 352 -4.80 24.01 5.27
N VAL A 353 -5.21 24.87 4.36
CA VAL A 353 -6.08 26.02 4.62
C VAL A 353 -7.49 25.71 4.13
N SER A 354 -8.50 26.33 4.76
CA SER A 354 -9.92 26.18 4.40
C SER A 354 -10.27 26.87 3.08
#